data_ac157d9a36410561407b7b3e9c8d493a
#
_entry.id   ac157d9a36410561407b7b3e9c8d493a
#
_cell.length_a   1.000
_cell.length_b   1.000
_cell.length_c   1.000
_cell.angle_alpha   90.00
_cell.angle_beta   90.00
_cell.angle_gamma   90.00
#
_symmetry.space_group_name_H-M   'P 1'
#
loop_
_entity.id
_entity.type
_entity.pdbx_description
1 polymer ?
#
loop_
_entity_poly.entity_id
_entity_poly.type
_entity_poly.pdbx_seq_one_letter_code
_entity_poly.pdbx_strand_id
1 'polypeptide(L)'
;MKVLLYCHGGSDNRGCEAIVRTTTNIIKTYGHNGEVDVFTAHPEEDLAVEMDKVVQLKKNPTRSIPELNVFQRGIAKIYNKLFKTEKLYYKFTDKPFCLYDFKDTVALSIGGDHYCYEGGQELLALHNLEIKNKGGISVLWGCSVEPSFLSDNNVVEDMKRYDLITARESITYEALVKAGVENAKLYPDPAFTLGYIENEFSKNLSDNTVGINISTYAEGESGIGTKNYIYLINRILNETDMDICLIPHVFKSHTNDMLINKKLLDQLGDTSRVKMIDQKLTAEELKAVIRKCRFYIGARTHSTIAAYSSCVPTLVLGYSVKAKGIAKDIFGTHENYVVSVQDLKSESELADAFWWLKDNEEKTRKHLVSFMPGYIEKARSAGKEIAKFLGK
;
A
#
# COMPACT_ATOMS: atom_id res chain seq x y z
N MET A 1 15.37 3.00 23.06
CA MET A 1 15.05 1.81 22.24
C MET A 1 15.33 2.13 20.77
N LYS A 2 15.74 1.16 19.97
CA LYS A 2 15.88 1.25 18.50
C LYS A 2 14.51 1.10 17.84
N VAL A 3 14.38 1.61 16.61
CA VAL A 3 13.20 1.37 15.78
C VAL A 3 13.66 0.71 14.48
N LEU A 4 13.01 -0.39 14.12
CA LEU A 4 13.24 -1.12 12.88
C LEU A 4 11.96 -1.22 12.08
N LEU A 5 11.98 -0.82 10.82
CA LEU A 5 10.94 -1.10 9.85
C LEU A 5 11.36 -2.31 9.00
N TYR A 6 10.47 -3.28 8.82
CA TYR A 6 10.73 -4.47 8.02
C TYR A 6 9.55 -4.83 7.13
N CYS A 7 9.72 -5.78 6.24
CA CYS A 7 8.75 -6.10 5.19
C CYS A 7 8.54 -4.94 4.20
N HIS A 8 9.57 -4.12 3.99
CA HIS A 8 9.57 -3.09 2.97
C HIS A 8 9.80 -3.69 1.58
N GLY A 9 8.87 -3.47 0.68
CA GLY A 9 8.90 -4.04 -0.67
C GLY A 9 9.75 -3.28 -1.69
N GLY A 10 10.52 -2.24 -1.28
CA GLY A 10 11.30 -1.36 -2.15
C GLY A 10 10.51 -0.20 -2.74
N SER A 11 11.21 0.92 -2.98
CA SER A 11 10.60 2.21 -3.34
C SER A 11 10.12 2.31 -4.79
N ASP A 12 10.45 1.36 -5.68
CA ASP A 12 9.81 1.28 -7.00
C ASP A 12 8.29 0.97 -6.92
N ASN A 13 7.80 0.61 -5.73
CA ASN A 13 6.40 0.77 -5.35
C ASN A 13 6.26 2.05 -4.50
N ARG A 14 5.70 3.12 -5.06
CA ARG A 14 5.54 4.42 -4.38
C ARG A 14 4.66 4.35 -3.12
N GLY A 15 3.82 3.33 -3.01
CA GLY A 15 3.11 3.04 -1.78
C GLY A 15 4.05 2.60 -0.65
N CYS A 16 5.02 1.73 -0.95
CA CYS A 16 6.03 1.31 0.00
C CYS A 16 6.93 2.49 0.43
N GLU A 17 7.33 3.34 -0.52
CA GLU A 17 8.04 4.60 -0.24
C GLU A 17 7.23 5.50 0.71
N ALA A 18 5.96 5.73 0.39
CA ALA A 18 5.07 6.57 1.20
C ALA A 18 4.95 6.07 2.64
N ILE A 19 4.80 4.75 2.83
CA ILE A 19 4.70 4.14 4.17
C ILE A 19 5.99 4.37 4.98
N VAL A 20 7.18 4.17 4.40
CA VAL A 20 8.45 4.38 5.10
C VAL A 20 8.58 5.84 5.53
N ARG A 21 8.38 6.79 4.59
CA ARG A 21 8.49 8.23 4.87
C ARG A 21 7.53 8.67 5.98
N THR A 22 6.26 8.30 5.85
CA THR A 22 5.22 8.72 6.78
C THR A 22 5.35 8.05 8.14
N THR A 23 5.65 6.75 8.20
CA THR A 23 5.88 6.03 9.46
C THR A 23 7.06 6.64 10.21
N THR A 24 8.17 6.90 9.52
CA THR A 24 9.35 7.54 10.13
C THR A 24 9.02 8.92 10.67
N ASN A 25 8.30 9.74 9.90
CA ASN A 25 7.89 11.07 10.34
C ASN A 25 6.93 11.02 11.55
N ILE A 26 5.96 10.10 11.55
CA ILE A 26 5.06 9.87 12.67
C ILE A 26 5.85 9.52 13.94
N ILE A 27 6.75 8.54 13.86
CA ILE A 27 7.53 8.08 15.01
C ILE A 27 8.43 9.21 15.56
N LYS A 28 9.06 9.98 14.69
CA LYS A 28 9.87 11.17 15.08
C LYS A 28 9.01 12.27 15.74
N THR A 29 7.82 12.52 15.21
CA THR A 29 6.87 13.51 15.77
C THR A 29 6.49 13.16 17.21
N TYR A 30 6.36 11.87 17.54
CA TYR A 30 6.05 11.42 18.89
C TYR A 30 7.28 11.10 19.76
N GLY A 31 8.41 11.70 19.41
CA GLY A 31 9.56 11.84 20.32
C GLY A 31 10.69 10.83 20.10
N HIS A 32 10.69 10.05 19.03
CA HIS A 32 11.87 9.24 18.69
C HIS A 32 12.94 10.12 18.04
N ASN A 33 14.00 10.40 18.77
CA ASN A 33 15.12 11.23 18.28
C ASN A 33 16.27 10.38 17.66
N GLY A 34 16.15 9.05 17.70
CA GLY A 34 17.13 8.13 17.14
C GLY A 34 16.96 7.92 15.64
N GLU A 35 17.88 7.17 15.08
CA GLU A 35 17.78 6.71 13.72
C GLU A 35 16.73 5.59 13.63
N VAL A 36 16.09 5.51 12.47
CA VAL A 36 15.13 4.45 12.12
C VAL A 36 15.81 3.55 11.11
N ASP A 37 16.01 2.29 11.46
CA ASP A 37 16.53 1.27 10.56
C ASP A 37 15.41 0.77 9.64
N VAL A 38 15.73 0.50 8.36
CA VAL A 38 14.83 -0.15 7.42
C VAL A 38 15.52 -1.34 6.78
N PHE A 39 14.95 -2.53 6.94
CA PHE A 39 15.38 -3.68 6.15
C PHE A 39 14.80 -3.60 4.74
N THR A 40 15.67 -3.62 3.74
CA THR A 40 15.32 -3.58 2.33
C THR A 40 16.02 -4.67 1.52
N ALA A 41 15.29 -5.30 0.61
CA ALA A 41 15.85 -6.19 -0.42
C ALA A 41 16.32 -5.41 -1.67
N HIS A 42 15.89 -4.15 -1.82
CA HIS A 42 16.08 -3.33 -3.01
C HIS A 42 16.71 -1.96 -2.66
N PRO A 43 17.92 -1.92 -2.10
CA PRO A 43 18.52 -0.66 -1.66
C PRO A 43 18.76 0.32 -2.81
N GLU A 44 18.93 -0.16 -4.03
CA GLU A 44 19.09 0.68 -5.23
C GLU A 44 17.83 1.47 -5.57
N GLU A 45 16.64 0.89 -5.35
CA GLU A 45 15.36 1.58 -5.53
C GLU A 45 15.17 2.67 -4.46
N ASP A 46 15.59 2.37 -3.23
CA ASP A 46 15.45 3.27 -2.08
C ASP A 46 16.43 4.45 -2.19
N LEU A 47 17.65 4.19 -2.65
CA LEU A 47 18.65 5.24 -2.92
C LEU A 47 18.19 6.17 -4.05
N ALA A 48 17.53 5.64 -5.07
CA ALA A 48 17.03 6.44 -6.20
C ALA A 48 15.99 7.49 -5.79
N VAL A 49 15.31 7.30 -4.64
CA VAL A 49 14.36 8.27 -4.06
C VAL A 49 14.93 8.95 -2.80
N GLU A 50 16.25 8.89 -2.59
CA GLU A 50 16.94 9.51 -1.47
C GLU A 50 16.40 9.05 -0.09
N MET A 51 15.98 7.79 0.03
CA MET A 51 15.43 7.24 1.28
C MET A 51 16.48 7.17 2.40
N ASP A 52 17.76 7.08 2.05
CA ASP A 52 18.89 7.13 2.97
C ASP A 52 19.02 8.46 3.74
N LYS A 53 18.44 9.55 3.21
CA LYS A 53 18.31 10.84 3.94
C LYS A 53 17.22 10.81 5.03
N VAL A 54 16.33 9.81 4.99
CA VAL A 54 15.19 9.69 5.91
C VAL A 54 15.44 8.61 6.97
N VAL A 55 16.05 7.48 6.57
CA VAL A 55 16.25 6.28 7.39
C VAL A 55 17.61 5.66 7.13
N GLN A 56 18.06 4.76 8.03
CA GLN A 56 19.22 3.92 7.79
C GLN A 56 18.84 2.65 7.02
N LEU A 57 19.29 2.54 5.79
CA LEU A 57 19.05 1.35 4.97
C LEU A 57 19.94 0.18 5.46
N LYS A 58 19.33 -0.93 5.81
CA LYS A 58 19.97 -2.20 6.15
C LYS A 58 19.64 -3.20 5.04
N LYS A 59 20.65 -3.61 4.30
CA LYS A 59 20.45 -4.61 3.25
C LYS A 59 20.00 -5.94 3.85
N ASN A 60 18.83 -6.38 3.46
CA ASN A 60 18.29 -7.70 3.77
C ASN A 60 17.94 -8.41 2.45
N PRO A 61 18.93 -8.91 1.71
CA PRO A 61 18.64 -9.65 0.50
C PRO A 61 17.91 -10.94 0.89
N THR A 62 16.59 -10.92 0.73
CA THR A 62 15.79 -12.14 0.78
C THR A 62 16.21 -13.00 -0.40
N ARG A 63 16.93 -14.08 -0.13
CA ARG A 63 17.35 -15.00 -1.18
C ARG A 63 16.17 -15.88 -1.57
N SER A 64 15.90 -16.01 -2.85
CA SER A 64 14.97 -17.03 -3.31
C SER A 64 15.50 -18.43 -3.01
N ILE A 65 14.61 -19.41 -2.81
CA ILE A 65 15.01 -20.82 -2.59
C ILE A 65 15.95 -21.34 -3.68
N PRO A 66 15.78 -21.00 -4.98
CA PRO A 66 16.74 -21.37 -6.02
C PRO A 66 18.16 -20.83 -5.84
N GLU A 67 18.34 -19.71 -5.12
CA GLU A 67 19.66 -19.11 -4.87
C GLU A 67 20.43 -19.79 -3.73
N LEU A 68 19.78 -20.67 -2.97
CA LEU A 68 20.43 -21.49 -1.97
C LEU A 68 21.29 -22.56 -2.65
N ASN A 69 22.43 -22.89 -2.05
CA ASN A 69 23.25 -23.99 -2.57
C ASN A 69 22.54 -25.35 -2.45
N VAL A 70 23.00 -26.35 -3.20
CA VAL A 70 22.38 -27.69 -3.27
C VAL A 70 22.26 -28.34 -1.88
N PHE A 71 23.26 -28.16 -1.02
CA PHE A 71 23.28 -28.72 0.32
C PHE A 71 22.22 -28.07 1.23
N GLN A 72 22.13 -26.73 1.22
CA GLN A 72 21.11 -25.99 1.97
C GLN A 72 19.70 -26.38 1.54
N ARG A 73 19.47 -26.46 0.21
CA ARG A 73 18.17 -26.90 -0.34
C ARG A 73 17.83 -28.35 0.07
N GLY A 74 18.81 -29.25 0.02
CA GLY A 74 18.63 -30.64 0.41
C GLY A 74 18.23 -30.79 1.88
N ILE A 75 18.95 -30.14 2.78
CA ILE A 75 18.66 -30.16 4.22
C ILE A 75 17.30 -29.52 4.51
N ALA A 76 17.03 -28.33 3.94
CA ALA A 76 15.77 -27.65 4.16
C ALA A 76 14.57 -28.45 3.64
N LYS A 77 14.71 -29.14 2.49
CA LYS A 77 13.67 -30.03 1.94
C LYS A 77 13.38 -31.23 2.86
N ILE A 78 14.42 -31.86 3.42
CA ILE A 78 14.26 -32.96 4.36
C ILE A 78 13.58 -32.46 5.64
N TYR A 79 14.05 -31.33 6.17
CA TYR A 79 13.46 -30.70 7.37
C TYR A 79 11.99 -30.35 7.18
N ASN A 80 11.63 -29.71 6.06
CA ASN A 80 10.24 -29.38 5.72
C ASN A 80 9.36 -30.64 5.64
N LYS A 81 9.86 -31.72 4.99
CA LYS A 81 9.15 -32.99 4.90
C LYS A 81 8.88 -33.62 6.28
N LEU A 82 9.83 -33.53 7.21
CA LEU A 82 9.73 -34.10 8.56
C LEU A 82 8.85 -33.27 9.49
N PHE A 83 9.01 -31.96 9.47
CA PHE A 83 8.40 -31.04 10.44
C PHE A 83 7.25 -30.19 9.86
N LYS A 84 6.96 -30.32 8.57
CA LYS A 84 5.90 -29.57 7.85
C LYS A 84 5.99 -28.05 8.09
N THR A 85 7.20 -27.50 8.03
CA THR A 85 7.47 -26.07 8.25
C THR A 85 8.65 -25.59 7.39
N GLU A 86 8.57 -24.37 6.87
CA GLU A 86 9.63 -23.73 6.09
C GLU A 86 10.70 -23.03 6.94
N LYS A 87 10.69 -23.20 8.27
CA LYS A 87 11.56 -22.52 9.22
C LYS A 87 13.06 -22.59 8.86
N LEU A 88 13.51 -23.71 8.28
CA LEU A 88 14.91 -23.84 7.89
C LEU A 88 15.20 -23.12 6.57
N TYR A 89 14.27 -23.08 5.63
CA TYR A 89 14.38 -22.22 4.45
C TYR A 89 14.48 -20.76 4.87
N TYR A 90 13.60 -20.30 5.74
CA TYR A 90 13.61 -18.95 6.31
C TYR A 90 14.98 -18.57 6.90
N LYS A 91 15.58 -19.44 7.73
CA LYS A 91 16.90 -19.20 8.31
C LYS A 91 18.01 -19.05 7.26
N PHE A 92 17.88 -19.68 6.12
CA PHE A 92 18.86 -19.57 5.04
C PHE A 92 18.59 -18.37 4.12
N THR A 93 17.32 -18.08 3.85
CA THR A 93 16.93 -17.01 2.91
C THR A 93 16.95 -15.64 3.57
N ASP A 94 16.61 -15.52 4.85
CA ASP A 94 16.48 -14.27 5.59
C ASP A 94 17.49 -14.15 6.74
N LYS A 95 18.70 -14.58 6.46
CA LYS A 95 19.79 -14.62 7.44
C LYS A 95 20.09 -13.29 8.14
N PRO A 96 20.13 -12.12 7.47
CA PRO A 96 20.37 -10.84 8.14
C PRO A 96 19.31 -10.52 9.20
N PHE A 97 18.03 -10.80 8.91
CA PHE A 97 16.94 -10.64 9.87
C PHE A 97 17.12 -11.59 11.08
N CYS A 98 17.41 -12.86 10.81
CA CYS A 98 17.64 -13.85 11.87
C CYS A 98 18.86 -13.54 12.76
N LEU A 99 19.85 -12.80 12.28
CA LEU A 99 21.05 -12.40 13.02
C LEU A 99 20.91 -11.05 13.72
N TYR A 100 19.84 -10.29 13.43
CA TYR A 100 19.62 -8.97 14.04
C TYR A 100 19.37 -9.12 15.55
N ASP A 101 19.92 -8.17 16.31
CA ASP A 101 19.68 -8.07 17.75
C ASP A 101 18.42 -7.22 18.00
N PHE A 102 17.32 -7.92 18.33
CA PHE A 102 16.03 -7.29 18.61
C PHE A 102 15.90 -6.80 20.05
N LYS A 103 16.88 -7.02 20.92
CA LYS A 103 16.84 -6.51 22.29
C LYS A 103 16.69 -4.97 22.25
N ASP A 104 15.79 -4.45 23.08
CA ASP A 104 15.47 -3.01 23.13
C ASP A 104 15.08 -2.40 21.76
N THR A 105 14.43 -3.19 20.90
CA THR A 105 13.99 -2.76 19.58
C THR A 105 12.46 -2.84 19.45
N VAL A 106 11.84 -1.78 18.90
CA VAL A 106 10.46 -1.80 18.41
C VAL A 106 10.53 -2.08 16.91
N ALA A 107 10.09 -3.25 16.49
CA ALA A 107 10.12 -3.71 15.11
C ALA A 107 8.70 -3.62 14.49
N LEU A 108 8.56 -2.81 13.43
CA LEU A 108 7.29 -2.59 12.74
C LEU A 108 7.28 -3.30 11.39
N SER A 109 6.37 -4.26 11.22
CA SER A 109 6.03 -4.82 9.90
C SER A 109 5.18 -3.81 9.13
N ILE A 110 5.75 -3.22 8.08
CA ILE A 110 5.13 -2.11 7.34
C ILE A 110 4.55 -2.50 5.97
N GLY A 111 4.44 -3.77 5.68
CA GLY A 111 4.01 -4.27 4.38
C GLY A 111 2.55 -4.00 4.00
N GLY A 112 1.74 -3.54 4.93
CA GLY A 112 0.36 -3.07 4.74
C GLY A 112 -0.65 -4.14 4.29
N ASP A 113 -0.36 -4.97 3.31
CA ASP A 113 -1.27 -5.94 2.71
C ASP A 113 -0.72 -7.38 2.66
N HIS A 114 0.29 -7.70 3.46
CA HIS A 114 0.90 -9.02 3.50
C HIS A 114 -0.06 -10.14 3.93
N TYR A 115 -1.05 -9.83 4.74
CA TYR A 115 -2.13 -10.76 5.12
C TYR A 115 -3.38 -10.63 4.24
N CYS A 116 -3.26 -10.01 3.04
CA CYS A 116 -4.35 -9.94 2.06
C CYS A 116 -4.23 -11.00 0.95
N TYR A 117 -3.10 -11.71 0.86
CA TYR A 117 -2.81 -12.65 -0.21
C TYR A 117 -2.28 -13.97 0.35
N GLU A 118 -2.55 -15.08 -0.34
CA GLU A 118 -2.07 -16.40 0.05
C GLU A 118 -0.53 -16.52 -0.07
N GLY A 119 0.08 -17.34 0.79
CA GLY A 119 1.46 -17.81 0.66
C GLY A 119 2.52 -17.03 1.43
N GLY A 120 2.16 -15.97 2.21
CA GLY A 120 3.13 -15.20 2.99
C GLY A 120 3.04 -15.36 4.50
N GLN A 121 1.95 -15.93 5.01
CA GLN A 121 1.58 -15.92 6.42
C GLN A 121 2.59 -16.65 7.31
N GLU A 122 3.12 -17.80 6.87
CA GLU A 122 4.11 -18.54 7.66
C GLU A 122 5.40 -17.75 7.84
N LEU A 123 5.88 -17.07 6.79
CA LEU A 123 7.09 -16.24 6.87
C LEU A 123 6.89 -15.06 7.83
N LEU A 124 5.73 -14.40 7.78
CA LEU A 124 5.41 -13.30 8.69
C LEU A 124 5.33 -13.77 10.13
N ALA A 125 4.72 -14.93 10.38
CA ALA A 125 4.66 -15.55 11.70
C ALA A 125 6.05 -15.91 12.23
N LEU A 126 6.97 -16.35 11.36
CA LEU A 126 8.36 -16.63 11.72
C LEU A 126 9.13 -15.35 12.07
N HIS A 127 8.92 -14.25 11.32
CA HIS A 127 9.48 -12.94 11.67
C HIS A 127 9.00 -12.46 13.03
N ASN A 128 7.68 -12.50 13.27
CA ASN A 128 7.08 -12.11 14.53
C ASN A 128 7.63 -12.94 15.69
N LEU A 129 7.70 -14.27 15.54
CA LEU A 129 8.25 -15.17 16.55
C LEU A 129 9.74 -14.89 16.83
N GLU A 130 10.55 -14.60 15.81
CA GLU A 130 11.98 -14.30 15.97
C GLU A 130 12.20 -13.01 16.78
N ILE A 131 11.42 -11.96 16.51
CA ILE A 131 11.43 -10.70 17.27
C ILE A 131 11.11 -10.97 18.74
N LYS A 132 10.03 -11.69 19.01
CA LYS A 132 9.57 -11.99 20.38
C LYS A 132 10.57 -12.84 21.14
N ASN A 133 11.14 -13.88 20.51
CA ASN A 133 12.12 -14.76 21.15
C ASN A 133 13.42 -14.03 21.53
N LYS A 134 13.73 -12.93 20.87
CA LYS A 134 14.90 -12.09 21.16
C LYS A 134 14.60 -10.88 22.03
N GLY A 135 13.41 -10.81 22.62
CA GLY A 135 13.00 -9.74 23.54
C GLY A 135 12.66 -8.42 22.87
N GLY A 136 12.39 -8.43 21.57
CA GLY A 136 11.89 -7.26 20.83
C GLY A 136 10.39 -7.04 20.99
N ILE A 137 9.94 -5.82 20.69
CA ILE A 137 8.53 -5.44 20.59
C ILE A 137 8.12 -5.57 19.13
N SER A 138 7.09 -6.36 18.85
CA SER A 138 6.62 -6.67 17.50
C SER A 138 5.30 -5.95 17.20
N VAL A 139 5.29 -5.15 16.15
CA VAL A 139 4.14 -4.35 15.74
C VAL A 139 3.76 -4.66 14.29
N LEU A 140 2.49 -4.97 14.03
CA LEU A 140 1.94 -5.02 12.68
C LEU A 140 1.32 -3.66 12.36
N TRP A 141 1.97 -2.89 11.48
CA TRP A 141 1.71 -1.46 11.31
C TRP A 141 0.96 -1.14 10.02
N GLY A 142 -0.18 -0.46 10.14
CA GLY A 142 -0.98 0.01 8.99
C GLY A 142 -1.46 -1.14 8.10
N CYS A 143 -1.90 -2.25 8.67
CA CYS A 143 -2.22 -3.46 7.93
C CYS A 143 -3.68 -3.56 7.49
N SER A 144 -3.90 -4.30 6.40
CA SER A 144 -5.17 -4.97 6.09
C SER A 144 -4.98 -6.47 6.16
N VAL A 145 -6.00 -7.17 6.64
CA VAL A 145 -6.05 -8.63 6.76
C VAL A 145 -7.30 -9.13 6.04
N GLU A 146 -7.16 -10.10 5.15
CA GLU A 146 -8.30 -10.75 4.51
C GLU A 146 -9.08 -11.54 5.57
N PRO A 147 -10.37 -11.24 5.81
CA PRO A 147 -11.14 -11.87 6.88
C PRO A 147 -11.17 -13.40 6.82
N SER A 148 -11.10 -13.99 5.62
CA SER A 148 -11.08 -15.44 5.42
C SER A 148 -9.86 -16.10 6.07
N PHE A 149 -8.72 -15.43 6.16
CA PHE A 149 -7.51 -15.98 6.77
C PHE A 149 -7.62 -16.13 8.30
N LEU A 150 -8.52 -15.37 8.94
CA LEU A 150 -8.78 -15.48 10.37
C LEU A 150 -9.60 -16.71 10.75
N SER A 151 -9.97 -17.56 9.79
CA SER A 151 -10.50 -18.91 10.04
C SER A 151 -9.37 -19.92 10.37
N ASP A 152 -8.11 -19.61 10.03
CA ASP A 152 -6.95 -20.41 10.42
C ASP A 152 -6.46 -19.99 11.81
N ASN A 153 -6.52 -20.94 12.75
CA ASN A 153 -6.04 -20.72 14.13
C ASN A 153 -4.55 -20.33 14.19
N ASN A 154 -3.71 -20.78 13.28
CA ASN A 154 -2.29 -20.39 13.25
C ASN A 154 -2.14 -18.90 12.94
N VAL A 155 -2.95 -18.36 12.03
CA VAL A 155 -2.96 -16.93 11.73
C VAL A 155 -3.47 -16.13 12.93
N VAL A 156 -4.55 -16.58 13.58
CA VAL A 156 -5.09 -15.90 14.77
C VAL A 156 -4.07 -15.89 15.92
N GLU A 157 -3.40 -17.01 16.18
CA GLU A 157 -2.36 -17.08 17.22
C GLU A 157 -1.13 -16.22 16.88
N ASP A 158 -0.80 -16.07 15.61
CA ASP A 158 0.23 -15.12 15.19
C ASP A 158 -0.20 -13.68 15.42
N MET A 159 -1.44 -13.32 15.07
CA MET A 159 -2.00 -11.99 15.34
C MET A 159 -1.98 -11.64 16.83
N LYS A 160 -2.33 -12.56 17.70
CA LYS A 160 -2.27 -12.37 19.16
C LYS A 160 -0.85 -12.20 19.71
N ARG A 161 0.17 -12.67 18.98
CA ARG A 161 1.58 -12.57 19.38
C ARG A 161 2.15 -11.16 19.19
N TYR A 162 1.64 -10.36 18.28
CA TYR A 162 2.03 -8.96 18.13
C TYR A 162 1.73 -8.17 19.42
N ASP A 163 2.59 -7.23 19.79
CA ASP A 163 2.33 -6.32 20.91
C ASP A 163 1.30 -5.24 20.54
N LEU A 164 1.19 -4.95 19.26
CA LEU A 164 0.20 -4.02 18.70
C LEU A 164 -0.06 -4.36 17.23
N ILE A 165 -1.33 -4.28 16.83
CA ILE A 165 -1.75 -4.28 15.44
C ILE A 165 -2.47 -2.96 15.17
N THR A 166 -2.02 -2.17 14.19
CA THR A 166 -2.79 -1.04 13.69
C THR A 166 -3.49 -1.44 12.38
N ALA A 167 -4.76 -1.78 12.48
CA ALA A 167 -5.61 -2.01 11.31
C ALA A 167 -5.92 -0.68 10.63
N ARG A 168 -5.72 -0.59 9.30
CA ARG A 168 -5.86 0.68 8.56
C ARG A 168 -7.26 0.97 8.05
N GLU A 169 -8.18 0.02 8.18
CA GLU A 169 -9.60 0.17 7.83
C GLU A 169 -10.49 -0.73 8.71
N SER A 170 -11.78 -0.35 8.80
CA SER A 170 -12.73 -0.94 9.74
C SER A 170 -13.02 -2.42 9.48
N ILE A 171 -13.02 -2.88 8.23
CA ILE A 171 -13.32 -4.30 7.91
C ILE A 171 -12.27 -5.22 8.53
N THR A 172 -10.98 -4.88 8.38
CA THR A 172 -9.88 -5.61 9.05
C THR A 172 -10.01 -5.54 10.56
N TYR A 173 -10.25 -4.34 11.12
CA TYR A 173 -10.37 -4.18 12.57
C TYR A 173 -11.51 -5.02 13.15
N GLU A 174 -12.72 -4.93 12.56
CA GLU A 174 -13.89 -5.70 12.97
C GLU A 174 -13.64 -7.21 12.90
N ALA A 175 -12.95 -7.67 11.83
CA ALA A 175 -12.59 -9.09 11.66
C ALA A 175 -11.60 -9.57 12.73
N LEU A 176 -10.58 -8.79 13.05
CA LEU A 176 -9.60 -9.08 14.12
C LEU A 176 -10.28 -9.16 15.49
N VAL A 177 -11.13 -8.18 15.83
CA VAL A 177 -11.89 -8.18 17.09
C VAL A 177 -12.80 -9.41 17.19
N LYS A 178 -13.52 -9.76 16.11
CA LYS A 178 -14.37 -10.96 16.04
C LYS A 178 -13.57 -12.25 16.23
N ALA A 179 -12.31 -12.28 15.78
CA ALA A 179 -11.40 -13.42 15.98
C ALA A 179 -10.74 -13.46 17.39
N GLY A 180 -11.09 -12.52 18.29
CA GLY A 180 -10.52 -12.44 19.64
C GLY A 180 -9.09 -11.89 19.70
N VAL A 181 -8.72 -11.02 18.77
CA VAL A 181 -7.40 -10.33 18.72
C VAL A 181 -7.55 -8.97 19.43
N GLU A 182 -7.21 -8.94 20.72
CA GLU A 182 -7.44 -7.77 21.60
C GLU A 182 -6.40 -6.66 21.44
N ASN A 183 -5.24 -6.95 20.88
CA ASN A 183 -4.13 -6.03 20.63
C ASN A 183 -4.30 -5.21 19.34
N ALA A 184 -5.45 -5.32 18.66
CA ALA A 184 -5.77 -4.55 17.46
C ALA A 184 -6.35 -3.16 17.79
N LYS A 185 -5.96 -2.16 17.01
CA LYS A 185 -6.49 -0.79 17.06
C LYS A 185 -6.74 -0.26 15.65
N LEU A 186 -7.77 0.57 15.50
CA LEU A 186 -8.15 1.16 14.22
C LEU A 186 -7.51 2.55 14.06
N TYR A 187 -6.53 2.66 13.16
CA TYR A 187 -5.92 3.90 12.72
C TYR A 187 -5.84 3.92 11.20
N PRO A 188 -6.16 5.03 10.52
CA PRO A 188 -5.99 5.12 9.07
C PRO A 188 -4.56 4.83 8.65
N ASP A 189 -4.39 4.42 7.38
CA ASP A 189 -3.08 4.16 6.79
C ASP A 189 -2.12 5.35 7.00
N PRO A 190 -0.88 5.15 7.44
CA PRO A 190 0.08 6.23 7.66
C PRO A 190 0.32 7.08 6.41
N ALA A 191 0.16 6.53 5.21
CA ALA A 191 0.33 7.26 3.95
C ALA A 191 -0.67 8.41 3.76
N PHE A 192 -1.79 8.47 4.50
CA PHE A 192 -2.65 9.66 4.54
C PHE A 192 -1.91 10.91 5.01
N THR A 193 -0.84 10.76 5.79
CA THR A 193 -0.03 11.88 6.31
C THR A 193 1.07 12.33 5.37
N LEU A 194 1.25 11.70 4.19
CA LEU A 194 2.29 12.05 3.23
C LEU A 194 2.14 13.52 2.77
N GLY A 195 3.25 14.26 2.75
CA GLY A 195 3.35 15.57 2.12
C GLY A 195 3.31 15.50 0.59
N TYR A 196 3.59 16.61 -0.07
CA TYR A 196 3.78 16.66 -1.51
C TYR A 196 4.94 17.60 -1.88
N ILE A 197 5.57 17.34 -3.03
CA ILE A 197 6.64 18.15 -3.61
C ILE A 197 6.22 18.52 -5.03
N GLU A 198 6.07 19.83 -5.29
CA GLU A 198 5.71 20.34 -6.61
C GLU A 198 6.80 20.01 -7.64
N ASN A 199 6.38 19.66 -8.83
CA ASN A 199 7.24 19.35 -9.97
C ASN A 199 6.66 19.92 -11.27
N GLU A 200 7.39 19.79 -12.38
CA GLU A 200 6.97 20.37 -13.66
C GLU A 200 5.64 19.77 -14.18
N PHE A 201 5.37 18.49 -13.92
CA PHE A 201 4.06 17.89 -14.28
C PHE A 201 2.93 18.52 -13.49
N SER A 202 3.07 18.68 -12.17
CA SER A 202 2.02 19.26 -11.33
C SER A 202 1.77 20.74 -11.64
N LYS A 203 2.81 21.50 -12.01
CA LYS A 203 2.67 22.92 -12.37
C LYS A 203 1.97 23.13 -13.71
N ASN A 204 2.17 22.22 -14.68
CA ASN A 204 1.66 22.32 -16.04
C ASN A 204 0.39 21.48 -16.28
N LEU A 205 -0.21 20.90 -15.22
CA LEU A 205 -1.45 20.14 -15.33
C LEU A 205 -2.64 21.10 -15.27
N SER A 206 -3.60 20.90 -16.17
CA SER A 206 -4.89 21.62 -16.14
C SER A 206 -5.70 21.21 -14.92
N ASP A 207 -6.36 22.17 -14.27
CA ASP A 207 -7.28 21.90 -13.15
C ASP A 207 -8.53 21.10 -13.59
N ASN A 208 -8.76 20.96 -14.92
CA ASN A 208 -9.83 20.15 -15.50
C ASN A 208 -9.33 18.77 -15.96
N THR A 209 -8.40 18.16 -15.22
CA THR A 209 -7.78 16.87 -15.56
C THR A 209 -8.35 15.74 -14.72
N VAL A 210 -8.63 14.60 -15.37
CA VAL A 210 -8.90 13.31 -14.72
C VAL A 210 -7.59 12.53 -14.61
N GLY A 211 -7.12 12.30 -13.37
CA GLY A 211 -5.98 11.42 -13.11
C GLY A 211 -6.40 9.96 -13.15
N ILE A 212 -5.67 9.12 -13.85
CA ILE A 212 -5.95 7.68 -13.96
C ILE A 212 -4.72 6.87 -13.61
N ASN A 213 -4.84 5.96 -12.65
CA ASN A 213 -3.85 4.94 -12.34
C ASN A 213 -4.39 3.55 -12.67
N ILE A 214 -3.67 2.82 -13.48
CA ILE A 214 -4.00 1.46 -13.89
C ILE A 214 -2.99 0.50 -13.28
N SER A 215 -3.45 -0.69 -12.90
CA SER A 215 -2.62 -1.76 -12.36
C SER A 215 -2.84 -3.05 -13.11
N THR A 216 -1.79 -3.83 -13.32
CA THR A 216 -1.90 -5.20 -13.86
C THR A 216 -2.85 -6.09 -13.05
N TYR A 217 -2.97 -5.85 -11.74
CA TYR A 217 -3.92 -6.57 -10.89
C TYR A 217 -5.40 -6.20 -11.15
N ALA A 218 -5.64 -5.08 -11.84
CA ALA A 218 -6.97 -4.62 -12.21
C ALA A 218 -7.35 -5.00 -13.65
N GLU A 219 -6.58 -5.84 -14.34
CA GLU A 219 -6.93 -6.33 -15.68
C GLU A 219 -8.17 -7.24 -15.64
N GLY A 220 -8.34 -8.02 -14.57
CA GLY A 220 -9.45 -8.95 -14.43
C GLY A 220 -9.38 -10.14 -15.41
N GLU A 221 -10.39 -11.00 -15.37
CA GLU A 221 -10.51 -12.08 -16.33
C GLU A 221 -10.74 -11.55 -17.75
N SER A 222 -10.08 -12.13 -18.75
CA SER A 222 -10.20 -11.74 -20.16
C SER A 222 -9.92 -10.25 -20.46
N GLY A 223 -9.18 -9.55 -19.54
CA GLY A 223 -8.83 -8.15 -19.73
C GLY A 223 -10.01 -7.18 -19.57
N ILE A 224 -11.08 -7.56 -18.89
CA ILE A 224 -12.30 -6.73 -18.72
C ILE A 224 -11.97 -5.38 -18.05
N GLY A 225 -11.03 -5.34 -17.12
CA GLY A 225 -10.59 -4.09 -16.49
C GLY A 225 -9.97 -3.12 -17.48
N THR A 226 -9.06 -3.59 -18.34
CA THR A 226 -8.45 -2.76 -19.39
C THR A 226 -9.51 -2.22 -20.36
N LYS A 227 -10.48 -3.02 -20.76
CA LYS A 227 -11.61 -2.59 -21.61
C LYS A 227 -12.46 -1.52 -20.94
N ASN A 228 -12.72 -1.64 -19.64
CA ASN A 228 -13.41 -0.64 -18.85
C ASN A 228 -12.64 0.70 -18.83
N TYR A 229 -11.31 0.69 -18.70
CA TYR A 229 -10.52 1.93 -18.79
C TYR A 229 -10.55 2.54 -20.19
N ILE A 230 -10.44 1.76 -21.24
CA ILE A 230 -10.53 2.24 -22.63
C ILE A 230 -11.90 2.88 -22.88
N TYR A 231 -12.97 2.20 -22.47
CA TYR A 231 -14.34 2.71 -22.61
C TYR A 231 -14.53 4.02 -21.84
N LEU A 232 -14.09 4.07 -20.59
CA LEU A 232 -14.13 5.27 -19.75
C LEU A 232 -13.38 6.44 -20.39
N ILE A 233 -12.12 6.22 -20.82
CA ILE A 233 -11.30 7.27 -21.43
C ILE A 233 -11.96 7.82 -22.69
N ASN A 234 -12.38 6.95 -23.61
CA ASN A 234 -13.05 7.36 -24.83
C ASN A 234 -14.34 8.15 -24.54
N ARG A 235 -15.11 7.74 -23.53
CA ARG A 235 -16.33 8.42 -23.14
C ARG A 235 -16.04 9.81 -22.55
N ILE A 236 -15.01 9.94 -21.70
CA ILE A 236 -14.56 11.25 -21.18
C ILE A 236 -14.15 12.16 -22.33
N LEU A 237 -13.34 11.68 -23.27
CA LEU A 237 -12.86 12.48 -24.41
C LEU A 237 -13.99 12.92 -25.36
N ASN A 238 -15.02 12.09 -25.53
CA ASN A 238 -16.13 12.39 -26.43
C ASN A 238 -17.22 13.23 -25.79
N GLU A 239 -17.50 13.08 -24.50
CA GLU A 239 -18.65 13.71 -23.83
C GLU A 239 -18.27 14.90 -22.93
N THR A 240 -16.96 15.18 -22.76
CA THR A 240 -16.48 16.28 -21.90
C THR A 240 -15.30 17.01 -22.54
N ASP A 241 -14.92 18.15 -21.94
CA ASP A 241 -13.72 18.92 -22.25
C ASP A 241 -12.53 18.59 -21.32
N MET A 242 -12.65 17.56 -20.47
CA MET A 242 -11.62 17.18 -19.50
C MET A 242 -10.39 16.56 -20.20
N ASP A 243 -9.21 16.92 -19.69
CA ASP A 243 -7.97 16.26 -20.03
C ASP A 243 -7.80 14.98 -19.20
N ILE A 244 -6.93 14.06 -19.63
CA ILE A 244 -6.59 12.84 -18.94
C ILE A 244 -5.09 12.82 -18.64
N CYS A 245 -4.71 12.40 -17.43
CA CYS A 245 -3.34 12.14 -17.06
C CYS A 245 -3.19 10.70 -16.56
N LEU A 246 -2.42 9.86 -17.27
CA LEU A 246 -2.07 8.50 -16.83
C LEU A 246 -0.92 8.58 -15.84
N ILE A 247 -1.17 8.16 -14.61
CA ILE A 247 -0.25 8.33 -13.48
C ILE A 247 0.22 6.97 -12.98
N PRO A 248 1.46 6.53 -13.31
CA PRO A 248 2.03 5.29 -12.81
C PRO A 248 2.36 5.43 -11.32
N HIS A 249 2.24 4.33 -10.57
CA HIS A 249 2.56 4.30 -9.14
C HIS A 249 3.47 3.15 -8.73
N VAL A 250 3.63 2.14 -9.60
CA VAL A 250 4.54 1.01 -9.42
C VAL A 250 5.41 0.83 -10.66
N PHE A 251 6.73 0.69 -10.45
CA PHE A 251 7.75 0.59 -11.49
C PHE A 251 8.50 -0.75 -11.46
N LYS A 252 8.04 -1.73 -10.70
CA LYS A 252 8.60 -3.08 -10.60
C LYS A 252 8.51 -3.81 -11.94
N SER A 253 9.54 -4.55 -12.32
CA SER A 253 9.66 -5.17 -13.65
C SER A 253 8.44 -6.00 -14.09
N HIS A 254 7.81 -6.72 -13.16
CA HIS A 254 6.67 -7.61 -13.42
C HIS A 254 5.29 -6.97 -13.18
N THR A 255 5.23 -5.77 -12.61
CA THR A 255 3.96 -5.04 -12.31
C THR A 255 4.09 -3.55 -12.64
N ASN A 256 4.83 -3.22 -13.70
CA ASN A 256 5.17 -1.85 -14.07
C ASN A 256 3.96 -1.12 -14.69
N ASP A 257 3.47 -0.10 -13.99
CA ASP A 257 2.32 0.68 -14.42
C ASP A 257 2.61 1.51 -15.70
N MET A 258 3.87 1.90 -15.95
CA MET A 258 4.24 2.60 -17.19
C MET A 258 4.03 1.72 -18.43
N LEU A 259 4.29 0.42 -18.33
CA LEU A 259 4.11 -0.51 -19.45
C LEU A 259 2.63 -0.71 -19.78
N ILE A 260 1.77 -0.80 -18.76
CA ILE A 260 0.32 -0.94 -18.99
C ILE A 260 -0.28 0.38 -19.51
N ASN A 261 0.16 1.53 -18.97
CA ASN A 261 -0.24 2.84 -19.48
C ASN A 261 0.10 3.00 -20.98
N LYS A 262 1.31 2.60 -21.40
CA LYS A 262 1.72 2.64 -22.80
C LYS A 262 0.84 1.73 -23.68
N LYS A 263 0.62 0.49 -23.26
CA LYS A 263 -0.29 -0.43 -23.96
C LYS A 263 -1.70 0.11 -24.09
N LEU A 264 -2.18 0.86 -23.09
CA LEU A 264 -3.49 1.51 -23.14
C LEU A 264 -3.50 2.64 -24.16
N LEU A 265 -2.48 3.51 -24.16
CA LEU A 265 -2.35 4.60 -25.14
C LEU A 265 -2.36 4.08 -26.58
N ASP A 266 -1.68 2.97 -26.83
CA ASP A 266 -1.61 2.34 -28.17
C ASP A 266 -2.98 1.83 -28.65
N GLN A 267 -3.96 1.68 -27.75
CA GLN A 267 -5.33 1.24 -28.07
C GLN A 267 -6.35 2.38 -28.13
N LEU A 268 -5.96 3.60 -27.76
CA LEU A 268 -6.81 4.78 -27.85
C LEU A 268 -6.75 5.39 -29.27
N GLY A 269 -7.88 5.84 -29.77
CA GLY A 269 -7.94 6.51 -31.10
C GLY A 269 -7.40 7.92 -31.08
N ASP A 270 -7.98 8.79 -30.24
CA ASP A 270 -7.53 10.17 -30.02
C ASP A 270 -6.81 10.31 -28.69
N THR A 271 -5.58 10.76 -28.73
CA THR A 271 -4.73 10.98 -27.55
C THR A 271 -4.34 12.45 -27.36
N SER A 272 -4.93 13.38 -28.12
CA SER A 272 -4.59 14.80 -28.09
C SER A 272 -4.72 15.44 -26.71
N ARG A 273 -5.67 14.94 -25.90
CA ARG A 273 -5.92 15.35 -24.49
C ARG A 273 -5.49 14.32 -23.46
N VAL A 274 -4.66 13.34 -23.84
CA VAL A 274 -4.17 12.31 -22.92
C VAL A 274 -2.67 12.49 -22.71
N LYS A 275 -2.29 12.80 -21.49
CA LYS A 275 -0.88 12.87 -21.06
C LYS A 275 -0.52 11.62 -20.27
N MET A 276 0.72 11.21 -20.31
CA MET A 276 1.26 10.13 -19.48
C MET A 276 2.51 10.63 -18.74
N ILE A 277 2.63 10.34 -17.46
CA ILE A 277 3.89 10.53 -16.75
C ILE A 277 4.82 9.41 -17.18
N ASP A 278 5.93 9.77 -17.81
CA ASP A 278 6.96 8.86 -18.35
C ASP A 278 8.24 8.82 -17.50
N GLN A 279 8.22 9.44 -16.33
CA GLN A 279 9.33 9.53 -15.38
C GLN A 279 9.00 8.82 -14.05
N LYS A 280 10.04 8.35 -13.38
CA LYS A 280 9.93 7.77 -12.04
C LYS A 280 9.90 8.88 -10.97
N LEU A 281 8.79 9.60 -10.88
CA LEU A 281 8.58 10.57 -9.80
C LEU A 281 8.50 9.86 -8.43
N THR A 282 8.91 10.54 -7.36
CA THR A 282 8.76 10.07 -5.97
C THR A 282 7.30 10.03 -5.54
N ALA A 283 6.99 9.39 -4.41
CA ALA A 283 5.63 9.36 -3.87
C ALA A 283 5.06 10.76 -3.58
N GLU A 284 5.90 11.67 -3.08
CA GLU A 284 5.54 13.07 -2.78
C GLU A 284 5.31 13.88 -4.07
N GLU A 285 6.11 13.67 -5.10
CA GLU A 285 5.94 14.30 -6.42
C GLU A 285 4.70 13.78 -7.15
N LEU A 286 4.42 12.47 -7.10
CA LEU A 286 3.18 11.91 -7.66
C LEU A 286 1.95 12.45 -6.91
N LYS A 287 2.04 12.60 -5.59
CA LYS A 287 0.96 13.23 -4.83
C LYS A 287 0.73 14.67 -5.27
N ALA A 288 1.77 15.43 -5.60
CA ALA A 288 1.64 16.80 -6.16
C ALA A 288 0.87 16.81 -7.49
N VAL A 289 1.08 15.82 -8.36
CA VAL A 289 0.29 15.68 -9.60
C VAL A 289 -1.15 15.28 -9.29
N ILE A 290 -1.36 14.26 -8.46
CA ILE A 290 -2.68 13.74 -8.11
C ILE A 290 -3.57 14.83 -7.50
N ARG A 291 -3.03 15.68 -6.61
CA ARG A 291 -3.79 16.76 -5.94
C ARG A 291 -4.29 17.86 -6.88
N LYS A 292 -3.71 17.97 -8.07
CA LYS A 292 -4.12 18.92 -9.12
C LYS A 292 -5.26 18.37 -9.97
N CYS A 293 -5.52 17.08 -9.93
CA CYS A 293 -6.60 16.48 -10.70
C CYS A 293 -7.97 16.94 -10.18
N ARG A 294 -8.90 17.13 -11.10
CA ARG A 294 -10.31 17.37 -10.79
C ARG A 294 -10.96 16.12 -10.23
N PHE A 295 -10.68 14.96 -10.85
CA PHE A 295 -11.10 13.64 -10.45
C PHE A 295 -9.91 12.68 -10.47
N TYR A 296 -10.02 11.60 -9.72
CA TYR A 296 -9.03 10.54 -9.74
C TYR A 296 -9.68 9.16 -9.86
N ILE A 297 -9.18 8.31 -10.75
CA ILE A 297 -9.57 6.91 -10.85
C ILE A 297 -8.33 6.05 -10.62
N GLY A 298 -8.32 5.23 -9.58
CA GLY A 298 -7.13 4.49 -9.19
C GLY A 298 -7.35 3.03 -8.88
N ALA A 299 -6.40 2.18 -9.27
CA ALA A 299 -6.34 0.77 -8.90
C ALA A 299 -5.34 0.50 -7.76
N ARG A 300 -4.29 1.32 -7.61
CA ARG A 300 -3.30 1.19 -6.54
C ARG A 300 -3.78 1.91 -5.28
N THR A 301 -3.87 1.18 -4.16
CA THR A 301 -4.38 1.72 -2.88
C THR A 301 -3.70 3.02 -2.46
N HIS A 302 -2.36 3.10 -2.55
CA HIS A 302 -1.66 4.30 -2.09
C HIS A 302 -1.80 5.48 -3.05
N SER A 303 -2.09 5.25 -4.34
CA SER A 303 -2.46 6.33 -5.25
C SER A 303 -3.84 6.91 -4.91
N THR A 304 -4.80 6.06 -4.54
CA THR A 304 -6.13 6.53 -4.09
C THR A 304 -6.07 7.21 -2.72
N ILE A 305 -5.20 6.76 -1.81
CA ILE A 305 -4.93 7.46 -0.54
C ILE A 305 -4.35 8.85 -0.79
N ALA A 306 -3.43 9.00 -1.75
CA ALA A 306 -2.89 10.30 -2.14
C ALA A 306 -3.99 11.23 -2.66
N ALA A 307 -4.94 10.72 -3.44
CA ALA A 307 -6.09 11.48 -3.95
C ALA A 307 -7.06 11.86 -2.83
N TYR A 308 -7.51 10.92 -2.00
CA TYR A 308 -8.40 11.19 -0.87
C TYR A 308 -7.80 12.21 0.10
N SER A 309 -6.52 12.02 0.50
CA SER A 309 -5.83 12.95 1.41
C SER A 309 -5.58 14.33 0.81
N SER A 310 -5.75 14.48 -0.50
CA SER A 310 -5.72 15.75 -1.23
C SER A 310 -7.13 16.29 -1.55
N CYS A 311 -8.17 15.68 -0.99
CA CYS A 311 -9.59 16.05 -1.20
C CYS A 311 -10.05 15.97 -2.67
N VAL A 312 -9.44 15.08 -3.47
CA VAL A 312 -9.83 14.83 -4.85
C VAL A 312 -10.94 13.77 -4.88
N PRO A 313 -12.12 14.04 -5.51
CA PRO A 313 -13.14 13.03 -5.73
C PRO A 313 -12.57 11.82 -6.46
N THR A 314 -12.68 10.64 -5.85
CA THR A 314 -11.92 9.45 -6.26
C THR A 314 -12.84 8.27 -6.44
N LEU A 315 -12.70 7.57 -7.58
CA LEU A 315 -13.28 6.26 -7.87
C LEU A 315 -12.18 5.20 -7.83
N VAL A 316 -12.43 4.07 -7.19
CA VAL A 316 -11.46 2.98 -7.07
C VAL A 316 -11.90 1.79 -7.92
N LEU A 317 -11.04 1.30 -8.82
CA LEU A 317 -11.19 -0.04 -9.39
C LEU A 317 -10.44 -1.02 -8.47
N GLY A 318 -11.17 -1.59 -7.51
CA GLY A 318 -10.63 -2.39 -6.43
C GLY A 318 -10.58 -3.88 -6.76
N TYR A 319 -9.55 -4.57 -6.26
CA TYR A 319 -9.40 -6.03 -6.39
C TYR A 319 -9.25 -6.73 -5.00
N SER A 320 -9.45 -5.99 -3.90
CA SER A 320 -9.31 -6.53 -2.54
C SER A 320 -10.17 -5.77 -1.53
N VAL A 321 -10.36 -6.37 -0.34
CA VAL A 321 -11.14 -5.83 0.78
C VAL A 321 -10.72 -4.43 1.24
N LYS A 322 -9.42 -4.11 1.16
CA LYS A 322 -8.87 -2.82 1.61
C LYS A 322 -9.49 -1.59 0.92
N ALA A 323 -9.80 -1.70 -0.37
CA ALA A 323 -10.45 -0.61 -1.10
C ALA A 323 -11.85 -0.32 -0.55
N LYS A 324 -12.63 -1.39 -0.31
CA LYS A 324 -13.98 -1.29 0.27
C LYS A 324 -13.93 -0.74 1.70
N GLY A 325 -12.98 -1.21 2.52
CA GLY A 325 -12.80 -0.76 3.90
C GLY A 325 -12.45 0.72 4.00
N ILE A 326 -11.47 1.20 3.24
CA ILE A 326 -11.07 2.61 3.23
C ILE A 326 -12.23 3.50 2.77
N ALA A 327 -12.94 3.14 1.70
CA ALA A 327 -14.09 3.91 1.23
C ALA A 327 -15.24 3.92 2.25
N LYS A 328 -15.53 2.77 2.90
CA LYS A 328 -16.52 2.67 4.00
C LYS A 328 -16.17 3.62 5.15
N ASP A 329 -14.88 3.69 5.52
CA ASP A 329 -14.42 4.54 6.63
C ASP A 329 -14.52 6.03 6.29
N ILE A 330 -14.29 6.41 5.02
CA ILE A 330 -14.34 7.80 4.58
C ILE A 330 -15.78 8.26 4.35
N PHE A 331 -16.61 7.47 3.66
CA PHE A 331 -17.93 7.87 3.16
C PHE A 331 -19.11 7.22 3.90
N GLY A 332 -18.85 6.30 4.84
CA GLY A 332 -19.87 5.47 5.48
C GLY A 332 -20.35 4.30 4.61
N THR A 333 -19.98 4.26 3.33
CA THR A 333 -20.26 3.19 2.37
C THR A 333 -19.15 3.08 1.34
N HIS A 334 -18.99 1.91 0.72
CA HIS A 334 -18.12 1.75 -0.44
C HIS A 334 -18.89 1.81 -1.78
N GLU A 335 -20.23 1.75 -1.74
CA GLU A 335 -21.08 1.83 -2.92
C GLU A 335 -20.87 3.14 -3.65
N ASN A 336 -20.79 3.09 -4.99
CA ASN A 336 -20.48 4.18 -5.90
C ASN A 336 -19.04 4.76 -5.82
N TYR A 337 -18.24 4.38 -4.81
CA TYR A 337 -16.85 4.82 -4.69
C TYR A 337 -15.84 3.72 -5.05
N VAL A 338 -16.28 2.46 -5.04
CA VAL A 338 -15.44 1.31 -5.38
C VAL A 338 -16.18 0.41 -6.36
N VAL A 339 -15.58 0.19 -7.52
CA VAL A 339 -15.96 -0.84 -8.48
C VAL A 339 -15.03 -2.03 -8.25
N SER A 340 -15.59 -3.22 -8.02
CA SER A 340 -14.81 -4.45 -7.84
C SER A 340 -14.48 -5.05 -9.21
N VAL A 341 -13.20 -5.26 -9.50
CA VAL A 341 -12.79 -5.83 -10.80
C VAL A 341 -13.36 -7.24 -11.02
N GLN A 342 -13.55 -8.00 -9.93
CA GLN A 342 -14.11 -9.35 -9.98
C GLN A 342 -15.62 -9.35 -10.30
N ASP A 343 -16.31 -8.25 -10.06
CA ASP A 343 -17.75 -8.10 -10.26
C ASP A 343 -18.10 -7.49 -11.63
N LEU A 344 -17.09 -7.04 -12.41
CA LEU A 344 -17.30 -6.45 -13.74
C LEU A 344 -17.92 -7.47 -14.71
N LYS A 345 -19.02 -7.08 -15.34
CA LYS A 345 -19.78 -7.87 -16.34
C LYS A 345 -19.84 -7.21 -17.71
N SER A 346 -19.65 -5.89 -17.77
CA SER A 346 -19.64 -5.12 -19.01
C SER A 346 -18.44 -4.16 -19.07
N GLU A 347 -18.20 -3.62 -20.26
CA GLU A 347 -17.10 -2.67 -20.49
C GLU A 347 -17.41 -1.26 -20.01
N SER A 348 -18.68 -0.94 -19.68
CA SER A 348 -19.14 0.42 -19.33
C SER A 348 -19.18 0.71 -17.83
N GLU A 349 -19.08 -0.29 -16.95
CA GLU A 349 -19.40 -0.14 -15.53
C GLU A 349 -18.51 0.88 -14.81
N LEU A 350 -17.22 0.94 -15.16
CA LEU A 350 -16.32 1.94 -14.60
C LEU A 350 -16.70 3.36 -15.07
N ALA A 351 -17.13 3.50 -16.31
CA ALA A 351 -17.60 4.77 -16.84
C ALA A 351 -18.91 5.21 -16.18
N ASP A 352 -19.84 4.30 -15.98
CA ASP A 352 -21.13 4.61 -15.35
C ASP A 352 -20.92 5.06 -13.89
N ALA A 353 -20.01 4.37 -13.16
CA ALA A 353 -19.61 4.78 -11.82
C ALA A 353 -18.91 6.15 -11.80
N PHE A 354 -18.06 6.46 -12.80
CA PHE A 354 -17.43 7.77 -12.94
C PHE A 354 -18.45 8.87 -13.21
N TRP A 355 -19.47 8.63 -14.06
CA TRP A 355 -20.53 9.63 -14.31
C TRP A 355 -21.33 9.92 -13.04
N TRP A 356 -21.62 8.89 -12.24
CA TRP A 356 -22.23 9.13 -10.93
C TRP A 356 -21.33 9.99 -10.03
N LEU A 357 -20.02 9.71 -9.97
CA LEU A 357 -19.07 10.52 -9.19
C LEU A 357 -19.01 11.96 -9.69
N LYS A 358 -19.01 12.17 -11.00
CA LYS A 358 -19.01 13.49 -11.67
C LYS A 358 -20.27 14.29 -11.30
N ASP A 359 -21.44 13.64 -11.35
CA ASP A 359 -22.70 14.29 -10.98
C ASP A 359 -22.78 14.61 -9.48
N ASN A 360 -21.98 13.95 -8.66
CA ASN A 360 -21.86 14.18 -7.22
C ASN A 360 -20.55 14.89 -6.81
N GLU A 361 -19.84 15.54 -7.76
CA GLU A 361 -18.52 16.14 -7.52
C GLU A 361 -18.50 17.07 -6.31
N GLU A 362 -19.37 18.07 -6.30
CA GLU A 362 -19.40 19.10 -5.26
C GLU A 362 -19.66 18.49 -3.87
N LYS A 363 -20.63 17.57 -3.78
CA LYS A 363 -20.97 16.88 -2.54
C LYS A 363 -19.78 16.06 -2.04
N THR A 364 -19.14 15.30 -2.92
CA THR A 364 -18.00 14.44 -2.58
C THR A 364 -16.79 15.26 -2.15
N ARG A 365 -16.46 16.31 -2.89
CA ARG A 365 -15.36 17.22 -2.56
C ARG A 365 -15.60 17.94 -1.23
N LYS A 366 -16.78 18.47 -1.00
CA LYS A 366 -17.15 19.12 0.26
C LYS A 366 -17.02 18.17 1.45
N HIS A 367 -17.47 16.92 1.27
CA HIS A 367 -17.30 15.89 2.29
C HIS A 367 -15.82 15.64 2.60
N LEU A 368 -14.98 15.40 1.58
CA LEU A 368 -13.55 15.17 1.76
C LEU A 368 -12.86 16.35 2.45
N VAL A 369 -13.13 17.59 2.04
CA VAL A 369 -12.55 18.79 2.66
C VAL A 369 -12.89 18.88 4.14
N SER A 370 -14.11 18.51 4.53
CA SER A 370 -14.54 18.51 5.94
C SER A 370 -13.97 17.33 6.73
N PHE A 371 -13.87 16.15 6.13
CA PHE A 371 -13.53 14.89 6.81
C PHE A 371 -12.02 14.67 6.92
N MET A 372 -11.26 14.94 5.85
CA MET A 372 -9.85 14.56 5.77
C MET A 372 -8.94 15.16 6.85
N PRO A 373 -9.09 16.42 7.31
CA PRO A 373 -8.21 16.94 8.36
C PRO A 373 -8.23 16.09 9.63
N GLY A 374 -9.40 15.68 10.10
CA GLY A 374 -9.55 14.82 11.27
C GLY A 374 -9.04 13.39 11.03
N TYR A 375 -9.26 12.87 9.84
CA TYR A 375 -8.84 11.52 9.46
C TYR A 375 -7.31 11.41 9.33
N ILE A 376 -6.66 12.41 8.76
CA ILE A 376 -5.19 12.52 8.69
C ILE A 376 -4.59 12.65 10.09
N GLU A 377 -5.18 13.47 10.97
CA GLU A 377 -4.70 13.60 12.34
C GLU A 377 -4.88 12.29 13.13
N LYS A 378 -5.96 11.56 12.90
CA LYS A 378 -6.14 10.20 13.46
C LYS A 378 -5.04 9.26 12.98
N ALA A 379 -4.67 9.27 11.69
CA ALA A 379 -3.54 8.48 11.17
C ALA A 379 -2.23 8.85 11.89
N ARG A 380 -1.94 10.15 12.03
CA ARG A 380 -0.75 10.63 12.73
C ARG A 380 -0.72 10.20 14.19
N SER A 381 -1.87 10.21 14.86
CA SER A 381 -2.00 9.88 16.27
C SER A 381 -1.67 8.42 16.62
N ALA A 382 -1.60 7.51 15.63
CA ALA A 382 -1.09 6.15 15.82
C ALA A 382 0.33 6.13 16.41
N GLY A 383 1.13 7.17 16.18
CA GLY A 383 2.46 7.33 16.77
C GLY A 383 2.46 7.36 18.30
N LYS A 384 1.35 7.76 18.95
CA LYS A 384 1.19 7.69 20.40
C LYS A 384 1.33 6.27 20.95
N GLU A 385 0.89 5.28 20.17
CA GLU A 385 1.01 3.89 20.57
C GLU A 385 2.47 3.42 20.54
N ILE A 386 3.22 3.85 19.54
CA ILE A 386 4.65 3.55 19.43
C ILE A 386 5.44 4.27 20.54
N ALA A 387 5.08 5.52 20.86
CA ALA A 387 5.72 6.29 21.92
C ALA A 387 5.65 5.58 23.29
N LYS A 388 4.54 4.89 23.60
CA LYS A 388 4.41 4.10 24.83
C LYS A 388 5.49 3.01 24.95
N PHE A 389 5.79 2.34 23.85
CA PHE A 389 6.85 1.33 23.83
C PHE A 389 8.24 1.94 23.93
N LEU A 390 8.42 3.16 23.44
CA LEU A 390 9.69 3.90 23.53
C LEU A 390 9.92 4.52 24.92
N GLY A 391 8.98 4.38 25.86
CA GLY A 391 9.06 4.93 27.21
C GLY A 391 8.77 6.44 27.27
N LYS A 392 7.88 6.92 26.40
CA LYS A 392 7.49 8.33 26.25
C LYS A 392 6.00 8.55 26.39
#